data_cf8440df1623b9e7ad45ae9a6530f246
#
_entry.id   cf8440df1623b9e7ad45ae9a6530f246
#
_cell.length_a   1.000
_cell.length_b   1.000
_cell.length_c   1.000
_cell.angle_alpha   90.00
_cell.angle_beta   90.00
_cell.angle_gamma   90.00
#
_symmetry.space_group_name_H-M   'P 1'
#
loop_
_entity.id
_entity.type
_entity.pdbx_description
1 polymer ?
#
loop_
_entity_poly.entity_id
_entity_poly.type
_entity_poly.pdbx_seq_one_letter_code
_entity_poly.pdbx_strand_id
1 'polypeptide(L)'
;MRRDATGMPGICAAGPRRLFVLALLLVFGLGTAGAVGAQPPQMQQHSQAGKDEGAKLLQPKPAQWDVRKELVDEVTSVTHHSMTLAGQKIDYTATAGTMILRDEAGKPTGSIFYVAYTRDGVGDMGQRPVTFSYNGGPGSAAVWVHLGAFGPKRAALDPEGMPSGPPPGHLVDNEDSVLDATDLVFIDPISTGYSRPAPGENADQFHGFENDVQSVGEFIRLWLTKNERWASPKFLAGESYGTTRSAGLAGYLQDRYGMYINGIALISSVLDFQTLIFTEGNDLPYVLYLPTYTASAWYHHKLPERLSGDLDATLAEVEQFARGEYATALLMGDDLPDAERATIVDKLAEYTGLSKDFIEQSNLRIRADRFFKELLRDQHKTIGRLDSRFTGWDRDAAGERPEYDPSGVAVDAYFVSLLNDYLRTDLGFKSDLPFDYSAMVWPWDFRWRGQRGWVPGYLNVAEILRRAMTENPKLQVLIMSGHFDLATPFFGSDYTIDHMSLPPELRDNIRATYYEAGHMFYIRAADHAKMRRDFLDLIQRALAQ
;
A
#
# COMPACT_ATOMS: atom_id res chain seq x y z
N MET A 1 54.74 -51.14 0.07
CA MET A 1 54.59 -52.42 -0.68
C MET A 1 53.47 -52.14 -1.70
N ARG A 2 53.87 -51.90 -2.94
CA ARG A 2 53.95 -52.82 -4.06
C ARG A 2 52.58 -53.49 -4.28
N ARG A 3 51.87 -53.50 -5.38
CA ARG A 3 52.13 -53.33 -6.83
C ARG A 3 50.76 -53.55 -7.50
N ASP A 4 50.44 -52.85 -8.48
CA ASP A 4 50.44 -53.01 -9.97
C ASP A 4 49.15 -53.64 -10.45
N ALA A 5 48.49 -53.14 -11.37
CA ALA A 5 48.65 -52.68 -12.75
C ALA A 5 47.80 -53.53 -13.69
N THR A 6 47.31 -52.86 -14.71
CA THR A 6 47.00 -53.25 -16.11
C THR A 6 45.62 -53.92 -16.36
N GLY A 7 44.84 -53.52 -17.29
CA GLY A 7 44.98 -53.39 -18.69
C GLY A 7 43.78 -52.84 -19.44
N MET A 8 43.98 -51.92 -20.31
CA MET A 8 43.24 -51.75 -21.59
C MET A 8 43.74 -52.77 -22.64
N PRO A 9 43.06 -53.13 -23.70
CA PRO A 9 42.75 -52.18 -24.81
C PRO A 9 41.49 -52.56 -25.64
N GLY A 10 41.15 -51.69 -26.61
CA GLY A 10 40.42 -52.07 -27.78
C GLY A 10 39.68 -50.96 -28.54
N ILE A 11 40.43 -50.28 -29.38
CA ILE A 11 39.96 -49.36 -30.44
C ILE A 11 39.27 -50.14 -31.55
N CYS A 12 38.17 -49.66 -32.07
CA CYS A 12 37.87 -49.75 -33.50
C CYS A 12 36.98 -48.62 -34.00
N ALA A 13 37.48 -48.00 -35.05
CA ALA A 13 37.02 -46.81 -35.70
C ALA A 13 35.96 -47.10 -36.83
N ALA A 14 35.44 -46.00 -37.30
CA ALA A 14 35.03 -45.66 -38.66
C ALA A 14 33.55 -45.69 -39.06
N GLY A 15 33.03 -44.51 -39.39
CA GLY A 15 32.64 -44.18 -40.72
C GLY A 15 31.31 -43.40 -40.85
N PRO A 16 31.26 -42.34 -41.64
CA PRO A 16 30.12 -41.40 -41.69
C PRO A 16 29.11 -41.74 -42.78
N ARG A 17 27.84 -41.42 -42.58
CA ARG A 17 26.84 -41.33 -43.65
C ARG A 17 25.93 -40.11 -43.46
N ARG A 18 26.22 -39.12 -44.24
CA ARG A 18 25.52 -38.29 -45.26
C ARG A 18 23.99 -38.14 -45.11
N LEU A 19 23.64 -36.85 -44.99
CA LEU A 19 22.57 -36.07 -45.60
C LEU A 19 21.41 -36.79 -46.26
N PHE A 20 20.20 -36.41 -45.87
CA PHE A 20 19.13 -36.14 -46.85
C PHE A 20 18.37 -34.86 -46.43
N VAL A 21 18.55 -33.83 -47.28
CA VAL A 21 17.72 -32.63 -47.36
C VAL A 21 16.48 -33.00 -48.12
N LEU A 22 15.30 -32.71 -47.58
CA LEU A 22 14.08 -32.61 -48.40
C LEU A 22 13.42 -31.26 -48.13
N ALA A 23 13.67 -30.36 -49.07
CA ALA A 23 12.92 -29.11 -49.20
C ALA A 23 11.55 -29.44 -49.80
N LEU A 24 10.48 -28.98 -49.14
CA LEU A 24 9.19 -28.83 -49.79
C LEU A 24 8.73 -27.39 -49.63
N LEU A 25 8.93 -26.63 -50.70
CA LEU A 25 8.30 -25.33 -50.95
C LEU A 25 6.81 -25.57 -51.21
N LEU A 26 5.93 -24.95 -50.46
CA LEU A 26 4.59 -24.59 -50.92
C LEU A 26 4.28 -23.15 -50.55
N VAL A 27 3.96 -22.42 -51.60
CA VAL A 27 3.72 -20.99 -51.72
C VAL A 27 2.26 -20.68 -51.40
N PHE A 28 2.03 -19.46 -50.95
CA PHE A 28 0.84 -18.61 -50.89
C PHE A 28 0.03 -18.53 -49.61
N GLY A 29 0.00 -17.28 -49.14
CA GLY A 29 -1.01 -16.73 -48.26
C GLY A 29 -0.51 -15.50 -47.52
N LEU A 30 -0.46 -14.33 -48.17
CA LEU A 30 -0.36 -13.03 -47.50
C LEU A 30 -1.59 -12.86 -46.61
N GLY A 31 -1.41 -13.02 -45.31
CA GLY A 31 -2.34 -12.58 -44.28
C GLY A 31 -1.54 -11.81 -43.26
N THR A 32 -1.74 -10.51 -43.21
CA THR A 32 -1.18 -9.62 -42.16
C THR A 32 -1.78 -9.99 -40.82
N ALA A 33 -1.13 -10.90 -40.11
CA ALA A 33 -1.42 -11.13 -38.68
C ALA A 33 -0.64 -10.08 -37.87
N GLY A 34 -1.33 -9.09 -37.35
CA GLY A 34 -0.80 -8.20 -36.37
C GLY A 34 -0.30 -9.00 -35.18
N ALA A 35 0.91 -8.71 -34.74
CA ALA A 35 1.45 -9.23 -33.49
C ALA A 35 0.56 -8.75 -32.34
N VAL A 36 -0.27 -9.64 -31.83
CA VAL A 36 -0.94 -9.43 -30.53
C VAL A 36 0.14 -9.67 -29.48
N GLY A 37 0.78 -8.58 -29.06
CA GLY A 37 1.59 -8.59 -27.86
C GLY A 37 0.68 -8.97 -26.68
N ALA A 38 0.95 -10.08 -26.04
CA ALA A 38 0.30 -10.44 -24.79
C ALA A 38 0.63 -9.35 -23.75
N GLN A 39 -0.35 -8.50 -23.47
CA GLN A 39 -0.28 -7.60 -22.33
C GLN A 39 -0.31 -8.42 -21.03
N PRO A 40 0.50 -8.08 -20.02
CA PRO A 40 0.37 -8.69 -18.70
C PRO A 40 -1.04 -8.45 -18.16
N PRO A 41 -1.58 -9.36 -17.35
CA PRO A 41 -2.93 -9.22 -16.79
C PRO A 41 -3.02 -7.90 -16.01
N GLN A 42 -3.95 -7.06 -16.42
CA GLN A 42 -4.24 -5.80 -15.75
C GLN A 42 -4.76 -6.10 -14.34
N MET A 43 -4.10 -5.53 -13.33
CA MET A 43 -4.64 -5.46 -11.98
C MET A 43 -5.92 -4.63 -12.02
N GLN A 44 -7.05 -5.29 -12.16
CA GLN A 44 -8.33 -4.62 -12.01
C GLN A 44 -8.60 -4.44 -10.51
N GLN A 45 -8.42 -3.22 -10.03
CA GLN A 45 -9.04 -2.82 -8.76
C GLN A 45 -10.55 -2.74 -9.01
N HIS A 46 -11.28 -3.77 -8.58
CA HIS A 46 -12.71 -3.91 -8.82
C HIS A 46 -13.59 -3.07 -7.88
N SER A 47 -13.07 -1.99 -7.29
CA SER A 47 -13.90 -1.08 -6.49
C SER A 47 -14.73 -0.08 -7.32
N GLN A 48 -14.66 -0.11 -8.68
CA GLN A 48 -15.30 0.91 -9.51
C GLN A 48 -16.23 0.39 -10.62
N ALA A 49 -16.53 -0.91 -10.68
CA ALA A 49 -17.36 -1.44 -11.75
C ALA A 49 -18.81 -0.91 -11.81
N GLY A 50 -19.29 -0.20 -10.78
CA GLY A 50 -20.63 0.39 -10.74
C GLY A 50 -20.71 1.89 -11.10
N LYS A 51 -19.57 2.57 -11.30
CA LYS A 51 -19.57 4.03 -11.55
C LYS A 51 -19.41 4.43 -13.04
N ASP A 52 -19.04 3.49 -13.93
CA ASP A 52 -18.57 3.86 -15.27
C ASP A 52 -19.64 4.23 -16.31
N GLU A 53 -20.86 3.75 -16.21
CA GLU A 53 -21.88 4.10 -17.21
C GLU A 53 -22.62 5.42 -16.92
N GLY A 54 -22.74 5.77 -15.63
CA GLY A 54 -23.36 7.06 -15.23
C GLY A 54 -22.41 8.27 -15.33
N ALA A 55 -21.12 8.05 -15.10
CA ALA A 55 -20.13 9.13 -15.06
C ALA A 55 -19.70 9.65 -16.45
N LYS A 56 -19.84 8.83 -17.50
CA LYS A 56 -19.53 9.28 -18.89
C LYS A 56 -20.45 10.37 -19.44
N LEU A 57 -21.65 10.52 -18.85
CA LEU A 57 -22.64 11.50 -19.33
C LEU A 57 -22.48 12.90 -18.69
N LEU A 58 -21.63 13.07 -17.68
CA LEU A 58 -21.50 14.32 -16.92
C LEU A 58 -20.09 14.91 -16.90
N GLN A 59 -19.14 14.38 -17.69
CA GLN A 59 -17.85 15.08 -17.81
C GLN A 59 -18.02 16.33 -18.68
N PRO A 60 -17.90 17.54 -18.12
CA PRO A 60 -17.82 18.72 -18.96
C PRO A 60 -16.58 18.60 -19.83
N LYS A 61 -16.70 18.93 -21.13
CA LYS A 61 -15.51 19.15 -21.98
C LYS A 61 -14.56 20.05 -21.22
N PRO A 62 -13.25 19.75 -21.17
CA PRO A 62 -12.30 20.62 -20.51
C PRO A 62 -12.46 22.01 -21.10
N ALA A 63 -12.90 22.96 -20.28
CA ALA A 63 -12.83 24.37 -20.64
C ALA A 63 -11.35 24.66 -20.92
N GLN A 64 -11.06 25.49 -21.92
CA GLN A 64 -9.72 26.05 -22.08
C GLN A 64 -9.44 26.90 -20.82
N TRP A 65 -8.79 26.28 -19.82
CA TRP A 65 -8.40 26.96 -18.62
C TRP A 65 -7.21 27.85 -18.96
N ASP A 66 -7.27 29.12 -18.60
CA ASP A 66 -6.07 29.92 -18.47
C ASP A 66 -5.08 29.20 -17.59
N VAL A 67 -3.80 29.25 -17.95
CA VAL A 67 -2.74 28.60 -17.17
C VAL A 67 -2.83 29.07 -15.73
N ARG A 68 -3.27 28.19 -14.83
CA ARG A 68 -3.44 28.54 -13.42
C ARG A 68 -2.09 28.78 -12.79
N LYS A 69 -2.02 29.83 -11.99
CA LYS A 69 -0.77 30.23 -11.35
C LYS A 69 -0.16 29.11 -10.52
N GLU A 70 -0.96 28.35 -9.79
CA GLU A 70 -0.54 27.22 -8.97
C GLU A 70 0.07 26.05 -9.72
N LEU A 71 0.00 26.03 -11.06
CA LEU A 71 0.60 24.99 -11.91
C LEU A 71 1.96 25.39 -12.50
N VAL A 72 2.33 26.65 -12.41
CA VAL A 72 3.59 27.19 -12.97
C VAL A 72 4.41 27.97 -11.96
N ASP A 73 3.74 28.56 -10.96
CA ASP A 73 4.35 29.27 -9.84
C ASP A 73 3.96 28.61 -8.51
N GLU A 74 4.81 28.73 -7.52
CA GLU A 74 4.48 28.25 -6.17
C GLU A 74 3.49 29.19 -5.50
N VAL A 75 2.44 28.61 -4.92
CA VAL A 75 1.43 29.32 -4.15
C VAL A 75 1.42 28.73 -2.75
N THR A 76 1.48 29.59 -1.72
CA THR A 76 1.45 29.17 -0.33
C THR A 76 0.48 30.00 0.47
N SER A 77 -0.16 29.36 1.43
CA SER A 77 -0.91 29.98 2.54
C SER A 77 -0.23 29.59 3.84
N VAL A 78 0.06 30.55 4.69
CA VAL A 78 0.70 30.32 5.99
C VAL A 78 -0.23 30.82 7.08
N THR A 79 -0.52 29.95 8.04
CA THR A 79 -1.41 30.25 9.17
C THR A 79 -0.79 29.77 10.48
N HIS A 80 -1.16 30.38 11.60
CA HIS A 80 -0.63 30.07 12.93
C HIS A 80 -1.72 29.52 13.81
N HIS A 81 -1.41 28.45 14.50
CA HIS A 81 -2.36 27.68 15.29
C HIS A 81 -1.75 27.25 16.63
N SER A 82 -2.60 26.73 17.51
CA SER A 82 -2.15 26.05 18.72
C SER A 82 -3.05 24.85 19.02
N MET A 83 -2.48 23.85 19.67
CA MET A 83 -3.19 22.69 20.19
C MET A 83 -2.60 22.27 21.54
N THR A 84 -3.29 21.38 22.25
CA THR A 84 -2.78 20.78 23.48
C THR A 84 -2.48 19.31 23.24
N LEU A 85 -1.22 18.90 23.41
CA LEU A 85 -0.78 17.51 23.34
C LEU A 85 -0.17 17.09 24.68
N ALA A 86 -0.60 15.97 25.23
CA ALA A 86 -0.13 15.47 26.52
C ALA A 86 -0.10 16.54 27.65
N GLY A 87 -1.09 17.44 27.65
CA GLY A 87 -1.21 18.55 28.62
C GLY A 87 -0.30 19.77 28.36
N GLN A 88 0.47 19.75 27.26
CA GLN A 88 1.32 20.88 26.87
C GLN A 88 0.71 21.64 25.69
N LYS A 89 0.69 22.97 25.78
CA LYS A 89 0.33 23.82 24.65
C LYS A 89 1.47 23.79 23.62
N ILE A 90 1.13 23.52 22.38
CA ILE A 90 2.02 23.53 21.22
C ILE A 90 1.52 24.58 20.25
N ASP A 91 2.31 25.63 20.04
CA ASP A 91 2.09 26.57 18.96
C ASP A 91 2.78 26.04 17.69
N TYR A 92 2.13 26.18 16.56
CA TYR A 92 2.65 25.68 15.29
C TYR A 92 2.20 26.52 14.09
N THR A 93 3.03 26.51 13.08
CA THR A 93 2.75 27.12 11.78
C THR A 93 2.29 26.03 10.80
N ALA A 94 1.15 26.28 10.15
CA ALA A 94 0.65 25.43 9.05
C ALA A 94 0.93 26.13 7.71
N THR A 95 1.54 25.41 6.77
CA THR A 95 1.80 25.88 5.41
C THR A 95 1.11 24.95 4.42
N ALA A 96 0.05 25.41 3.78
CA ALA A 96 -0.58 24.73 2.65
C ALA A 96 -0.12 25.38 1.36
N GLY A 97 0.38 24.60 0.40
CA GLY A 97 0.93 25.21 -0.81
C GLY A 97 1.31 24.22 -1.91
N THR A 98 1.83 24.77 -3.00
CA THR A 98 2.34 24.02 -4.14
C THR A 98 3.86 24.21 -4.28
N MET A 99 4.53 23.15 -4.73
CA MET A 99 5.96 23.17 -5.07
C MET A 99 6.13 22.70 -6.51
N ILE A 100 6.85 23.49 -7.31
CA ILE A 100 7.03 23.22 -8.74
C ILE A 100 8.26 22.33 -8.95
N LEU A 101 8.02 21.14 -9.47
CA LEU A 101 9.08 20.27 -9.96
C LEU A 101 9.56 20.77 -11.32
N ARG A 102 10.90 20.70 -11.54
CA ARG A 102 11.53 21.15 -12.78
C ARG A 102 12.52 20.10 -13.28
N ASP A 103 12.65 20.02 -14.60
CA ASP A 103 13.72 19.27 -15.22
C ASP A 103 15.09 19.97 -15.08
N GLU A 104 16.17 19.33 -15.56
CA GLU A 104 17.53 19.89 -15.51
C GLU A 104 17.68 21.20 -16.31
N ALA A 105 16.81 21.47 -17.29
CA ALA A 105 16.77 22.72 -18.02
C ALA A 105 15.99 23.84 -17.31
N GLY A 106 15.40 23.53 -16.14
CA GLY A 106 14.57 24.44 -15.35
C GLY A 106 13.11 24.55 -15.80
N LYS A 107 12.68 23.76 -16.80
CA LYS A 107 11.29 23.73 -17.27
C LYS A 107 10.39 23.05 -16.21
N PRO A 108 9.25 23.67 -15.86
CA PRO A 108 8.26 23.01 -14.98
C PRO A 108 7.77 21.68 -15.57
N THR A 109 7.77 20.62 -14.76
CA THR A 109 7.25 19.29 -15.12
C THR A 109 5.99 18.93 -14.33
N GLY A 110 5.85 19.42 -13.11
CA GLY A 110 4.69 19.18 -12.26
C GLY A 110 4.60 20.16 -11.11
N SER A 111 3.41 20.25 -10.53
CA SER A 111 3.11 21.00 -9.32
C SER A 111 2.63 20.02 -8.25
N ILE A 112 3.35 19.90 -7.14
CA ILE A 112 2.97 19.05 -6.00
C ILE A 112 2.36 19.93 -4.92
N PHE A 113 1.11 19.62 -4.54
CA PHE A 113 0.46 20.19 -3.38
C PHE A 113 0.88 19.46 -2.11
N TYR A 114 1.04 20.22 -1.03
CA TYR A 114 1.39 19.70 0.28
C TYR A 114 0.79 20.54 1.41
N VAL A 115 0.70 19.93 2.59
CA VAL A 115 0.43 20.64 3.84
C VAL A 115 1.53 20.29 4.85
N ALA A 116 2.22 21.31 5.35
CA ALA A 116 3.25 21.15 6.36
C ALA A 116 2.82 21.78 7.69
N TYR A 117 3.10 21.10 8.79
CA TYR A 117 2.93 21.59 10.14
C TYR A 117 4.29 21.61 10.84
N THR A 118 4.74 22.79 11.22
CA THR A 118 6.02 23.00 11.89
C THR A 118 5.81 23.60 13.25
N ARG A 119 6.39 23.00 14.30
CA ARG A 119 6.28 23.49 15.67
C ARG A 119 7.05 24.79 15.83
N ASP A 120 6.40 25.81 16.41
CA ASP A 120 7.01 27.10 16.68
C ASP A 120 7.91 27.06 17.94
N GLY A 121 8.86 28.01 18.03
CA GLY A 121 9.69 28.19 19.21
C GLY A 121 10.77 27.12 19.44
N VAL A 122 11.09 26.33 18.41
CA VAL A 122 12.17 25.33 18.46
C VAL A 122 13.51 26.04 18.31
N GLY A 123 14.44 25.80 19.26
CA GLY A 123 15.73 26.47 19.28
C GLY A 123 16.71 26.00 18.20
N ASP A 124 16.73 24.70 17.91
CA ASP A 124 17.58 24.08 16.88
C ASP A 124 16.74 23.20 15.97
N MET A 125 16.38 23.73 14.82
CA MET A 125 15.60 23.02 13.80
C MET A 125 16.37 21.85 13.18
N GLY A 126 17.71 21.84 13.22
CA GLY A 126 18.53 20.74 12.75
C GLY A 126 18.39 19.47 13.59
N GLN A 127 18.06 19.62 14.86
CA GLN A 127 17.82 18.47 15.77
C GLN A 127 16.36 17.98 15.76
N ARG A 128 15.44 18.78 15.23
CA ARG A 128 14.04 18.41 15.21
C ARG A 128 13.73 17.49 14.03
N PRO A 129 13.12 16.32 14.27
CA PRO A 129 12.70 15.42 13.21
C PRO A 129 11.71 16.06 12.22
N VAL A 130 11.70 15.58 10.99
CA VAL A 130 10.67 15.84 9.99
C VAL A 130 10.15 14.52 9.42
N THR A 131 8.84 14.37 9.38
CA THR A 131 8.14 13.20 8.84
C THR A 131 7.38 13.58 7.57
N PHE A 132 7.70 12.92 6.47
CA PHE A 132 6.98 13.02 5.21
C PHE A 132 5.95 11.89 5.15
N SER A 133 4.67 12.27 5.01
CA SER A 133 3.55 11.32 5.07
C SER A 133 2.67 11.39 3.82
N TYR A 134 2.17 10.25 3.38
CA TYR A 134 1.35 10.10 2.18
C TYR A 134 0.54 8.81 2.21
N ASN A 135 -0.64 8.85 1.58
CA ASN A 135 -1.42 7.65 1.29
C ASN A 135 -0.91 6.94 0.02
N GLY A 136 -1.51 5.83 -0.30
CA GLY A 136 -1.16 4.96 -1.41
C GLY A 136 -2.08 5.05 -2.62
N GLY A 137 -2.84 4.02 -2.83
CA GLY A 137 -3.69 3.77 -3.98
C GLY A 137 -3.04 2.75 -4.94
N PRO A 138 -2.17 3.11 -5.92
CA PRO A 138 -1.74 4.45 -6.30
C PRO A 138 -2.88 5.35 -6.77
N GLY A 139 -2.69 6.67 -6.63
CA GLY A 139 -3.69 7.67 -7.01
C GLY A 139 -4.45 8.31 -5.84
N SER A 140 -4.08 8.03 -4.57
CA SER A 140 -4.71 8.66 -3.41
C SER A 140 -3.94 9.89 -2.92
N ALA A 141 -4.67 10.97 -2.61
CA ALA A 141 -4.17 12.11 -1.86
C ALA A 141 -3.94 11.74 -0.39
N ALA A 142 -3.17 12.53 0.35
CA ALA A 142 -2.80 12.26 1.75
C ALA A 142 -3.95 12.52 2.76
N VAL A 143 -5.20 12.35 2.36
CA VAL A 143 -6.40 12.73 3.13
C VAL A 143 -6.51 11.94 4.44
N TRP A 144 -6.35 10.62 4.36
CA TRP A 144 -6.62 9.73 5.50
C TRP A 144 -5.50 9.78 6.53
N VAL A 145 -4.22 9.73 6.12
CA VAL A 145 -3.10 9.89 7.06
C VAL A 145 -3.04 11.30 7.64
N HIS A 146 -3.58 12.31 6.93
CA HIS A 146 -3.63 13.71 7.40
C HIS A 146 -4.70 13.89 8.48
N LEU A 147 -5.98 13.62 8.16
CA LEU A 147 -7.11 13.84 9.06
C LEU A 147 -7.50 12.62 9.90
N GLY A 148 -6.83 11.50 9.73
CA GLY A 148 -7.10 10.29 10.50
C GLY A 148 -5.97 9.92 11.45
N ALA A 149 -4.71 10.06 10.99
CA ALA A 149 -3.57 9.55 11.72
C ALA A 149 -2.76 10.64 12.44
N PHE A 150 -2.00 11.45 11.69
CA PHE A 150 -0.90 12.25 12.24
C PHE A 150 -1.20 13.74 12.41
N GLY A 151 -2.09 14.31 11.61
CA GLY A 151 -2.34 15.76 11.57
C GLY A 151 -2.83 16.34 12.90
N PRO A 152 -2.75 17.67 13.10
CA PRO A 152 -3.19 18.32 14.34
C PRO A 152 -4.72 18.33 14.52
N LYS A 153 -5.47 18.10 13.44
CA LYS A 153 -6.93 17.93 13.43
C LYS A 153 -7.28 16.54 12.89
N ARG A 154 -8.37 15.96 13.41
CA ARG A 154 -8.90 14.68 12.92
C ARG A 154 -10.40 14.73 12.71
N ALA A 155 -10.91 13.89 11.82
CA ALA A 155 -12.33 13.64 11.68
C ALA A 155 -12.88 13.03 12.98
N ALA A 156 -13.98 13.58 13.48
CA ALA A 156 -14.67 13.02 14.65
C ALA A 156 -15.46 11.77 14.25
N LEU A 157 -15.03 10.64 14.78
CA LEU A 157 -15.68 9.33 14.63
C LEU A 157 -16.04 8.79 16.02
N ASP A 158 -16.85 7.74 16.08
CA ASP A 158 -17.05 7.04 17.34
C ASP A 158 -15.79 6.24 17.77
N PRO A 159 -15.75 5.69 18.98
CA PRO A 159 -14.56 4.96 19.45
C PRO A 159 -14.15 3.76 18.57
N GLU A 160 -15.08 3.14 17.85
CA GLU A 160 -14.81 2.01 16.95
C GLU A 160 -14.48 2.45 15.50
N GLY A 161 -14.46 3.76 15.24
CA GLY A 161 -14.12 4.33 13.95
C GLY A 161 -15.31 4.49 12.99
N MET A 162 -16.53 4.31 13.50
CA MET A 162 -17.73 4.50 12.69
C MET A 162 -18.17 5.96 12.67
N PRO A 163 -18.74 6.44 11.57
CA PRO A 163 -19.37 7.76 11.53
C PRO A 163 -20.49 7.88 12.57
N SER A 164 -20.41 8.92 13.41
CA SER A 164 -21.39 9.14 14.50
C SER A 164 -22.64 9.90 14.09
N GLY A 165 -22.79 10.27 12.82
CA GLY A 165 -23.94 11.05 12.32
C GLY A 165 -23.92 11.17 10.79
N PRO A 166 -24.77 12.02 10.20
CA PRO A 166 -24.75 12.24 8.75
C PRO A 166 -23.52 13.08 8.34
N PRO A 167 -23.01 12.92 7.08
CA PRO A 167 -21.96 13.78 6.58
C PRO A 167 -22.40 15.26 6.55
N PRO A 168 -21.49 16.24 6.64
CA PRO A 168 -20.03 16.07 6.54
C PRO A 168 -19.31 15.75 7.86
N GLY A 169 -20.00 15.67 9.02
CA GLY A 169 -19.35 15.54 10.32
C GLY A 169 -18.66 16.83 10.78
N HIS A 170 -17.63 16.72 11.63
CA HIS A 170 -16.83 17.85 12.09
C HIS A 170 -15.40 17.43 12.44
N LEU A 171 -14.48 18.39 12.48
CA LEU A 171 -13.12 18.19 12.94
C LEU A 171 -13.01 18.43 14.46
N VAL A 172 -12.11 17.68 15.08
CA VAL A 172 -11.68 17.86 16.47
C VAL A 172 -10.16 17.98 16.52
N ASP A 173 -9.62 18.48 17.63
CA ASP A 173 -8.19 18.40 17.87
C ASP A 173 -7.76 16.95 17.97
N ASN A 174 -6.63 16.62 17.33
CA ASN A 174 -6.07 15.29 17.37
C ASN A 174 -5.15 15.14 18.59
N GLU A 175 -5.67 14.59 19.66
CA GLU A 175 -4.92 14.35 20.90
C GLU A 175 -3.80 13.30 20.74
N ASP A 176 -3.88 12.48 19.67
CA ASP A 176 -2.88 11.49 19.28
C ASP A 176 -1.98 11.95 18.13
N SER A 177 -1.99 13.24 17.77
CA SER A 177 -1.00 13.79 16.84
C SER A 177 0.42 13.63 17.38
N VAL A 178 1.40 13.51 16.49
CA VAL A 178 2.83 13.38 16.83
C VAL A 178 3.60 14.69 16.63
N LEU A 179 2.89 15.82 16.50
CA LEU A 179 3.49 17.13 16.27
C LEU A 179 4.36 17.63 17.43
N ASP A 180 4.26 17.04 18.60
CA ASP A 180 5.18 17.29 19.73
C ASP A 180 6.60 16.73 19.48
N ALA A 181 6.73 15.65 18.71
CA ALA A 181 7.98 14.94 18.47
C ALA A 181 8.61 15.20 17.09
N THR A 182 7.83 15.49 16.08
CA THR A 182 8.29 15.68 14.70
C THR A 182 7.47 16.76 13.99
N ASP A 183 8.06 17.46 13.01
CA ASP A 183 7.28 18.23 12.06
C ASP A 183 6.67 17.29 11.02
N LEU A 184 5.52 17.67 10.47
CA LEU A 184 4.74 16.81 9.55
C LEU A 184 4.61 17.48 8.20
N VAL A 185 4.83 16.71 7.13
CA VAL A 185 4.64 17.16 5.75
C VAL A 185 3.80 16.13 5.01
N PHE A 186 2.55 16.46 4.74
CA PHE A 186 1.63 15.64 3.96
C PHE A 186 1.76 15.97 2.49
N ILE A 187 2.00 14.95 1.66
CA ILE A 187 2.30 15.10 0.23
C ILE A 187 1.19 14.47 -0.59
N ASP A 188 0.63 15.23 -1.51
CA ASP A 188 -0.23 14.69 -2.55
C ASP A 188 0.61 14.41 -3.80
N PRO A 189 0.85 13.15 -4.18
CA PRO A 189 1.58 12.83 -5.42
C PRO A 189 0.91 13.40 -6.67
N ILE A 190 1.66 13.55 -7.76
CA ILE A 190 1.10 14.11 -9.02
C ILE A 190 -0.17 13.35 -9.44
N SER A 191 -1.15 14.11 -9.89
CA SER A 191 -2.54 13.72 -10.24
C SER A 191 -3.47 13.54 -9.04
N THR A 192 -3.02 13.67 -7.80
CA THR A 192 -3.86 13.58 -6.60
C THR A 192 -4.02 14.93 -5.91
N GLY A 193 -5.02 15.08 -5.05
CA GLY A 193 -5.28 16.33 -4.35
C GLY A 193 -5.38 17.51 -5.31
N TYR A 194 -4.59 18.55 -5.06
CA TYR A 194 -4.38 19.67 -5.99
C TYR A 194 -3.11 19.53 -6.85
N SER A 195 -2.39 18.42 -6.75
CA SER A 195 -1.19 18.18 -7.55
C SER A 195 -1.52 17.85 -9.00
N ARG A 196 -0.83 18.49 -9.93
CA ARG A 196 -1.06 18.33 -11.36
C ARG A 196 0.26 18.29 -12.14
N PRO A 197 0.31 17.62 -13.31
CA PRO A 197 1.39 17.85 -14.26
C PRO A 197 1.39 19.33 -14.68
N ALA A 198 2.57 19.85 -15.03
CA ALA A 198 2.68 21.21 -15.54
C ALA A 198 1.95 21.34 -16.90
N PRO A 199 1.47 22.54 -17.28
CA PRO A 199 0.79 22.74 -18.54
C PRO A 199 1.62 22.26 -19.73
N GLY A 200 1.03 21.39 -20.55
CA GLY A 200 1.69 20.77 -21.70
C GLY A 200 2.47 19.50 -21.41
N GLU A 201 2.58 19.09 -20.14
CA GLU A 201 3.14 17.80 -19.75
C GLU A 201 2.05 16.70 -19.71
N ASN A 202 2.45 15.46 -20.06
CA ASN A 202 1.54 14.32 -19.97
C ASN A 202 1.53 13.75 -18.55
N ALA A 203 0.34 13.55 -17.96
CA ALA A 203 0.19 12.96 -16.63
C ALA A 203 0.76 11.53 -16.55
N ASP A 204 0.64 10.76 -17.63
CA ASP A 204 1.07 9.35 -17.66
C ASP A 204 2.57 9.17 -17.36
N GLN A 205 3.39 10.22 -17.60
CA GLN A 205 4.81 10.18 -17.24
C GLN A 205 5.05 10.05 -15.74
N PHE A 206 4.06 10.34 -14.89
CA PHE A 206 4.13 10.20 -13.43
C PHE A 206 3.45 8.92 -12.93
N HIS A 207 2.71 8.20 -13.80
CA HIS A 207 1.91 7.05 -13.43
C HIS A 207 2.73 5.75 -13.52
N GLY A 208 3.61 5.56 -12.55
CA GLY A 208 4.43 4.36 -12.42
C GLY A 208 5.33 4.42 -11.21
N PHE A 209 5.78 3.26 -10.72
CA PHE A 209 6.56 3.15 -9.49
C PHE A 209 7.82 4.03 -9.50
N GLU A 210 8.64 3.93 -10.56
CA GLU A 210 9.89 4.69 -10.62
C GLU A 210 9.65 6.20 -10.66
N ASN A 211 8.68 6.64 -11.48
CA ASN A 211 8.41 8.06 -11.68
C ASN A 211 7.72 8.68 -10.46
N ASP A 212 6.87 7.91 -9.79
CA ASP A 212 6.26 8.29 -8.52
C ASP A 212 7.33 8.51 -7.44
N VAL A 213 8.23 7.55 -7.26
CA VAL A 213 9.36 7.65 -6.31
C VAL A 213 10.27 8.84 -6.66
N GLN A 214 10.56 9.07 -7.94
CA GLN A 214 11.41 10.19 -8.37
C GLN A 214 10.73 11.53 -8.11
N SER A 215 9.46 11.69 -8.44
CA SER A 215 8.75 12.97 -8.26
C SER A 215 8.56 13.33 -6.79
N VAL A 216 8.18 12.35 -5.94
CA VAL A 216 8.05 12.55 -4.50
C VAL A 216 9.42 12.75 -3.84
N GLY A 217 10.45 12.03 -4.29
CA GLY A 217 11.83 12.21 -3.83
C GLY A 217 12.39 13.58 -4.14
N GLU A 218 12.13 14.11 -5.34
CA GLU A 218 12.50 15.47 -5.72
C GLU A 218 11.76 16.53 -4.89
N PHE A 219 10.47 16.32 -4.61
CA PHE A 219 9.72 17.16 -3.69
C PHE A 219 10.37 17.19 -2.29
N ILE A 220 10.70 16.03 -1.72
CA ILE A 220 11.34 15.93 -0.40
C ILE A 220 12.68 16.71 -0.39
N ARG A 221 13.50 16.54 -1.41
CA ARG A 221 14.77 17.26 -1.56
C ARG A 221 14.55 18.78 -1.59
N LEU A 222 13.60 19.23 -2.43
CA LEU A 222 13.27 20.66 -2.56
C LEU A 222 12.74 21.23 -1.26
N TRP A 223 11.82 20.51 -0.59
CA TRP A 223 11.24 20.96 0.67
C TRP A 223 12.32 21.13 1.75
N LEU A 224 13.21 20.16 1.90
CA LEU A 224 14.32 20.21 2.84
C LEU A 224 15.28 21.38 2.52
N THR A 225 15.53 21.65 1.24
CA THR A 225 16.40 22.76 0.80
C THR A 225 15.77 24.11 1.11
N LYS A 226 14.48 24.30 0.77
CA LYS A 226 13.79 25.58 0.95
C LYS A 226 13.52 25.93 2.42
N ASN A 227 13.37 24.90 3.25
CA ASN A 227 13.09 25.07 4.68
C ASN A 227 14.34 24.90 5.55
N GLU A 228 15.54 24.77 4.95
CA GLU A 228 16.83 24.64 5.65
C GLU A 228 16.87 23.43 6.62
N ARG A 229 16.25 22.29 6.20
CA ARG A 229 16.05 21.09 7.05
C ARG A 229 16.96 19.91 6.68
N TRP A 230 18.05 20.12 5.93
CA TRP A 230 18.99 19.05 5.57
C TRP A 230 19.62 18.36 6.78
N ALA A 231 19.87 19.07 7.87
CA ALA A 231 20.42 18.51 9.11
C ALA A 231 19.39 17.73 9.95
N SER A 232 18.09 17.94 9.73
CA SER A 232 17.05 17.29 10.51
C SER A 232 17.03 15.77 10.32
N PRO A 233 16.77 14.98 11.37
CA PRO A 233 16.43 13.58 11.24
C PRO A 233 15.16 13.42 10.38
N LYS A 234 15.18 12.46 9.45
CA LYS A 234 14.16 12.30 8.42
C LYS A 234 13.40 11.00 8.58
N PHE A 235 12.08 11.10 8.53
CA PHE A 235 11.18 9.96 8.64
C PHE A 235 10.21 9.91 7.45
N LEU A 236 9.84 8.69 7.04
CA LEU A 236 8.79 8.44 6.05
C LEU A 236 7.63 7.71 6.75
N ALA A 237 6.41 8.09 6.44
CA ALA A 237 5.20 7.41 6.93
C ALA A 237 4.23 7.22 5.77
N GLY A 238 4.24 6.03 5.19
CA GLY A 238 3.40 5.68 4.05
C GLY A 238 2.31 4.68 4.42
N GLU A 239 1.14 4.82 3.80
CA GLU A 239 0.04 3.87 3.95
C GLU A 239 -0.23 3.15 2.64
N SER A 240 -0.53 1.83 2.70
CA SER A 240 -0.91 1.03 1.54
C SER A 240 0.20 1.02 0.47
N TYR A 241 -0.09 1.33 -0.79
CA TYR A 241 0.93 1.58 -1.82
C TYR A 241 1.96 2.65 -1.38
N GLY A 242 1.62 3.55 -0.46
CA GLY A 242 2.57 4.49 0.15
C GLY A 242 3.74 3.79 0.86
N THR A 243 3.58 2.54 1.32
CA THR A 243 4.66 1.72 1.88
C THR A 243 5.62 1.24 0.79
N THR A 244 5.09 0.87 -0.38
CA THR A 244 5.87 0.59 -1.59
C THR A 244 6.70 1.82 -1.99
N ARG A 245 6.08 3.01 -1.99
CA ARG A 245 6.74 4.30 -2.21
C ARG A 245 7.83 4.55 -1.16
N SER A 246 7.57 4.31 0.13
CA SER A 246 8.54 4.54 1.20
C SER A 246 9.79 3.67 1.04
N ALA A 247 9.62 2.40 0.70
CA ALA A 247 10.74 1.50 0.41
C ALA A 247 11.54 1.97 -0.81
N GLY A 248 10.85 2.38 -1.88
CA GLY A 248 11.47 2.97 -3.08
C GLY A 248 12.23 4.26 -2.77
N LEU A 249 11.64 5.17 -1.98
CA LEU A 249 12.26 6.44 -1.56
C LEU A 249 13.50 6.22 -0.71
N ALA A 250 13.50 5.23 0.20
CA ALA A 250 14.67 4.93 1.02
C ALA A 250 15.90 4.65 0.15
N GLY A 251 15.76 3.79 -0.88
CA GLY A 251 16.84 3.54 -1.83
C GLY A 251 17.16 4.73 -2.74
N TYR A 252 16.13 5.35 -3.32
CA TYR A 252 16.31 6.45 -4.27
C TYR A 252 16.97 7.69 -3.65
N LEU A 253 16.52 8.13 -2.47
CA LEU A 253 17.09 9.30 -1.79
C LEU A 253 18.53 9.06 -1.38
N GLN A 254 18.85 7.84 -0.95
CA GLN A 254 20.21 7.42 -0.59
C GLN A 254 21.11 7.39 -1.82
N ASP A 255 20.71 6.73 -2.89
CA ASP A 255 21.49 6.59 -4.12
C ASP A 255 21.67 7.93 -4.87
N ARG A 256 20.60 8.70 -4.98
CA ARG A 256 20.58 9.91 -5.81
C ARG A 256 21.14 11.14 -5.12
N TYR A 257 20.89 11.28 -3.82
CA TYR A 257 21.19 12.51 -3.07
C TYR A 257 22.09 12.31 -1.87
N GLY A 258 22.52 11.08 -1.55
CA GLY A 258 23.22 10.77 -0.31
C GLY A 258 22.36 11.10 0.94
N MET A 259 21.05 11.07 0.77
CA MET A 259 20.11 11.40 1.83
C MET A 259 19.65 10.12 2.53
N TYR A 260 20.12 9.91 3.74
CA TYR A 260 19.80 8.74 4.56
C TYR A 260 18.58 9.02 5.43
N ILE A 261 17.63 8.09 5.45
CA ILE A 261 16.41 8.15 6.24
C ILE A 261 16.69 7.52 7.61
N ASN A 262 16.20 8.14 8.69
CA ASN A 262 16.37 7.65 10.06
C ASN A 262 15.35 6.60 10.45
N GLY A 263 14.10 6.76 10.00
CA GLY A 263 13.04 5.80 10.30
C GLY A 263 11.93 5.78 9.25
N ILE A 264 11.28 4.62 9.11
CA ILE A 264 10.16 4.42 8.17
C ILE A 264 9.01 3.73 8.92
N ALA A 265 7.84 4.34 8.89
CA ALA A 265 6.58 3.70 9.30
C ALA A 265 5.84 3.19 8.06
N LEU A 266 5.58 1.91 8.02
CA LEU A 266 4.87 1.19 6.96
C LEU A 266 3.48 0.81 7.47
N ILE A 267 2.48 1.62 7.14
CA ILE A 267 1.10 1.48 7.59
C ILE A 267 0.35 0.63 6.56
N SER A 268 -0.20 -0.51 7.00
CA SER A 268 -0.94 -1.44 6.12
C SER A 268 -0.13 -1.79 4.88
N SER A 269 0.97 -2.50 5.12
CA SER A 269 2.12 -2.61 4.23
C SER A 269 1.90 -3.51 3.02
N VAL A 270 2.40 -3.09 1.86
CA VAL A 270 2.66 -3.94 0.68
C VAL A 270 4.05 -3.63 0.11
N LEU A 271 4.96 -4.58 0.23
CA LEU A 271 6.31 -4.51 -0.32
C LEU A 271 6.53 -5.51 -1.46
N ASP A 272 5.77 -6.61 -1.50
CA ASP A 272 5.77 -7.62 -2.55
C ASP A 272 4.35 -7.86 -3.06
N PHE A 273 4.08 -7.47 -4.30
CA PHE A 273 2.75 -7.61 -4.91
C PHE A 273 2.38 -9.06 -5.23
N GLN A 274 3.33 -10.00 -5.24
CA GLN A 274 3.02 -11.42 -5.36
C GLN A 274 2.12 -11.90 -4.21
N THR A 275 2.26 -11.32 -3.02
CA THR A 275 1.48 -11.67 -1.83
C THR A 275 0.00 -11.30 -1.91
N LEU A 276 -0.40 -10.44 -2.87
CA LEU A 276 -1.75 -9.86 -2.97
C LEU A 276 -2.50 -10.23 -4.25
N ILE A 277 -1.78 -10.64 -5.31
CA ILE A 277 -2.37 -10.78 -6.65
C ILE A 277 -2.81 -12.22 -6.89
N PHE A 278 -4.13 -12.42 -6.91
CA PHE A 278 -4.77 -13.70 -7.20
C PHE A 278 -4.80 -13.96 -8.73
N THR A 279 -3.76 -14.59 -9.24
CA THR A 279 -3.68 -15.05 -10.64
C THR A 279 -3.47 -16.55 -10.68
N GLU A 280 -3.79 -17.16 -11.83
CA GLU A 280 -3.58 -18.58 -12.05
C GLU A 280 -2.09 -18.94 -11.85
N GLY A 281 -1.85 -19.98 -11.04
CA GLY A 281 -0.50 -20.44 -10.69
C GLY A 281 0.18 -19.65 -9.57
N ASN A 282 -0.43 -18.59 -9.05
CA ASN A 282 0.05 -17.90 -7.83
C ASN A 282 -0.81 -18.33 -6.64
N ASP A 283 -0.36 -19.34 -5.91
CA ASP A 283 -1.07 -19.84 -4.72
C ASP A 283 -0.75 -19.05 -3.44
N LEU A 284 0.28 -18.21 -3.46
CA LEU A 284 0.74 -17.48 -2.27
C LEU A 284 -0.33 -16.61 -1.60
N PRO A 285 -1.14 -15.81 -2.33
CA PRO A 285 -2.18 -14.99 -1.69
C PRO A 285 -3.21 -15.81 -0.92
N TYR A 286 -3.59 -17.00 -1.41
CA TYR A 286 -4.57 -17.85 -0.73
C TYR A 286 -4.09 -18.28 0.66
N VAL A 287 -2.81 -18.60 0.78
CA VAL A 287 -2.17 -18.92 2.07
C VAL A 287 -2.13 -17.71 2.99
N LEU A 288 -1.71 -16.54 2.45
CA LEU A 288 -1.43 -15.35 3.24
C LEU A 288 -2.69 -14.57 3.67
N TYR A 289 -3.81 -14.72 2.96
CA TYR A 289 -5.08 -14.12 3.36
C TYR A 289 -5.84 -14.92 4.42
N LEU A 290 -5.53 -16.20 4.60
CA LEU A 290 -6.31 -17.08 5.47
C LEU A 290 -6.39 -16.58 6.93
N PRO A 291 -5.31 -16.12 7.57
CA PRO A 291 -5.42 -15.58 8.94
C PRO A 291 -6.35 -14.35 9.01
N THR A 292 -6.32 -13.46 8.02
CA THR A 292 -7.22 -12.29 7.97
C THR A 292 -8.68 -12.69 7.70
N TYR A 293 -8.92 -13.74 6.89
CA TYR A 293 -10.27 -14.30 6.76
C TYR A 293 -10.78 -14.84 8.09
N THR A 294 -9.92 -15.53 8.84
CA THR A 294 -10.25 -16.03 10.19
C THR A 294 -10.56 -14.88 11.14
N ALA A 295 -9.74 -13.83 11.18
CA ALA A 295 -10.02 -12.64 11.98
C ALA A 295 -11.38 -12.04 11.64
N SER A 296 -11.70 -11.89 10.35
CA SER A 296 -12.99 -11.38 9.87
C SER A 296 -14.15 -12.27 10.31
N ALA A 297 -14.02 -13.59 10.16
CA ALA A 297 -15.04 -14.56 10.57
C ALA A 297 -15.20 -14.57 12.10
N TRP A 298 -14.10 -14.41 12.85
CA TRP A 298 -14.10 -14.25 14.30
C TRP A 298 -14.93 -13.03 14.73
N TYR A 299 -14.68 -11.87 14.14
CA TYR A 299 -15.39 -10.63 14.44
C TYR A 299 -16.90 -10.75 14.17
N HIS A 300 -17.27 -11.41 13.09
CA HIS A 300 -18.66 -11.60 12.69
C HIS A 300 -19.34 -12.85 13.31
N HIS A 301 -18.69 -13.47 14.31
CA HIS A 301 -19.22 -14.63 15.04
C HIS A 301 -19.58 -15.81 14.10
N LYS A 302 -18.79 -16.05 13.07
CA LYS A 302 -18.97 -17.15 12.12
C LYS A 302 -18.10 -18.37 12.44
N LEU A 303 -17.18 -18.26 13.40
CA LEU A 303 -16.33 -19.37 13.83
C LEU A 303 -17.00 -20.26 14.88
N PRO A 304 -16.60 -21.54 15.00
CA PRO A 304 -17.05 -22.43 16.06
C PRO A 304 -16.55 -21.95 17.44
N GLU A 305 -17.23 -22.37 18.50
CA GLU A 305 -16.99 -21.92 19.88
C GLU A 305 -15.53 -22.04 20.30
N ARG A 306 -14.83 -23.12 19.91
CA ARG A 306 -13.42 -23.33 20.26
C ARG A 306 -12.46 -22.23 19.72
N LEU A 307 -12.85 -21.55 18.64
CA LEU A 307 -12.06 -20.49 17.97
C LEU A 307 -12.61 -19.08 18.21
N SER A 308 -13.69 -18.95 18.99
CA SER A 308 -14.39 -17.66 19.21
C SER A 308 -13.86 -16.89 20.42
N GLY A 309 -12.86 -17.42 21.14
CA GLY A 309 -12.30 -16.81 22.34
C GLY A 309 -11.17 -15.81 22.03
N ASP A 310 -9.96 -16.16 22.39
CA ASP A 310 -8.76 -15.34 22.18
C ASP A 310 -8.39 -15.28 20.69
N LEU A 311 -8.40 -14.08 20.11
CA LEU A 311 -8.07 -13.87 18.70
C LEU A 311 -6.62 -14.23 18.40
N ASP A 312 -5.67 -13.81 19.23
CA ASP A 312 -4.23 -14.02 18.99
C ASP A 312 -3.91 -15.53 19.01
N ALA A 313 -4.49 -16.27 19.94
CA ALA A 313 -4.33 -17.73 19.98
C ALA A 313 -4.93 -18.41 18.76
N THR A 314 -6.11 -17.94 18.30
CA THR A 314 -6.76 -18.44 17.09
C THR A 314 -5.93 -18.16 15.85
N LEU A 315 -5.40 -16.94 15.71
CA LEU A 315 -4.55 -16.57 14.57
C LEU A 315 -3.25 -17.40 14.53
N ALA A 316 -2.60 -17.61 15.68
CA ALA A 316 -1.40 -18.44 15.76
C ALA A 316 -1.65 -19.89 15.27
N GLU A 317 -2.79 -20.50 15.61
CA GLU A 317 -3.20 -21.82 15.11
C GLU A 317 -3.38 -21.80 13.59
N VAL A 318 -4.09 -20.79 13.07
CA VAL A 318 -4.40 -20.68 11.64
C VAL A 318 -3.16 -20.37 10.80
N GLU A 319 -2.27 -19.53 11.29
CA GLU A 319 -0.98 -19.28 10.62
C GLU A 319 -0.12 -20.53 10.50
N GLN A 320 -0.10 -21.37 11.53
CA GLN A 320 0.60 -22.65 11.46
C GLN A 320 -0.02 -23.56 10.39
N PHE A 321 -1.34 -23.67 10.35
CA PHE A 321 -2.05 -24.43 9.32
C PHE A 321 -1.80 -23.85 7.92
N ALA A 322 -1.85 -22.52 7.76
CA ALA A 322 -1.63 -21.84 6.49
C ALA A 322 -0.24 -22.12 5.92
N ARG A 323 0.81 -21.97 6.75
CA ARG A 323 2.22 -22.24 6.34
C ARG A 323 2.50 -23.72 6.08
N GLY A 324 1.75 -24.61 6.68
CA GLY A 324 1.99 -26.07 6.64
C GLY A 324 1.06 -26.81 5.70
N GLU A 325 -0.02 -27.33 6.26
CA GLU A 325 -0.93 -28.25 5.57
C GLU A 325 -1.60 -27.59 4.35
N TYR A 326 -2.08 -26.34 4.49
CA TYR A 326 -2.78 -25.67 3.40
C TYR A 326 -1.85 -25.30 2.24
N ALA A 327 -0.66 -24.74 2.53
CA ALA A 327 0.34 -24.45 1.50
C ALA A 327 0.78 -25.72 0.76
N THR A 328 0.96 -26.83 1.48
CA THR A 328 1.31 -28.13 0.90
C THR A 328 0.19 -28.65 0.00
N ALA A 329 -1.06 -28.58 0.45
CA ALA A 329 -2.23 -29.02 -0.33
C ALA A 329 -2.37 -28.23 -1.63
N LEU A 330 -2.17 -26.91 -1.59
CA LEU A 330 -2.22 -26.08 -2.81
C LEU A 330 -1.09 -26.43 -3.79
N LEU A 331 0.12 -26.70 -3.27
CA LEU A 331 1.28 -27.08 -4.08
C LEU A 331 1.11 -28.45 -4.77
N MET A 332 0.37 -29.38 -4.14
CA MET A 332 0.07 -30.69 -4.75
C MET A 332 -0.90 -30.58 -5.93
N GLY A 333 -1.75 -29.55 -5.97
CA GLY A 333 -2.68 -29.34 -7.06
C GLY A 333 -3.62 -30.52 -7.28
N ASP A 334 -3.65 -31.06 -8.51
CA ASP A 334 -4.51 -32.19 -8.88
C ASP A 334 -4.00 -33.55 -8.32
N ASP A 335 -2.77 -33.61 -7.81
CA ASP A 335 -2.21 -34.80 -7.15
C ASP A 335 -2.62 -34.92 -5.68
N LEU A 336 -3.39 -33.96 -5.12
CA LEU A 336 -3.87 -33.99 -3.75
C LEU A 336 -4.87 -35.13 -3.55
N PRO A 337 -4.60 -36.12 -2.65
CA PRO A 337 -5.51 -37.23 -2.43
C PRO A 337 -6.87 -36.77 -1.88
N ASP A 338 -7.97 -37.40 -2.30
CA ASP A 338 -9.34 -37.05 -1.90
C ASP A 338 -9.52 -36.97 -0.38
N ALA A 339 -8.91 -37.90 0.38
CA ALA A 339 -9.02 -37.92 1.84
C ALA A 339 -8.30 -36.72 2.49
N GLU A 340 -7.14 -36.30 1.96
CA GLU A 340 -6.42 -35.11 2.42
C GLU A 340 -7.18 -33.85 2.03
N ARG A 341 -7.69 -33.80 0.78
CA ARG A 341 -8.54 -32.72 0.30
C ARG A 341 -9.75 -32.48 1.23
N ALA A 342 -10.47 -33.55 1.58
CA ALA A 342 -11.60 -33.45 2.50
C ALA A 342 -11.19 -32.86 3.87
N THR A 343 -10.03 -33.24 4.39
CA THR A 343 -9.47 -32.70 5.64
C THR A 343 -9.17 -31.21 5.51
N ILE A 344 -8.59 -30.76 4.41
CA ILE A 344 -8.32 -29.33 4.15
C ILE A 344 -9.63 -28.55 4.03
N VAL A 345 -10.64 -29.08 3.34
CA VAL A 345 -11.98 -28.47 3.25
C VAL A 345 -12.60 -28.28 4.63
N ASP A 346 -12.51 -29.30 5.48
CA ASP A 346 -13.05 -29.25 6.85
C ASP A 346 -12.37 -28.13 7.67
N LYS A 347 -11.04 -28.05 7.61
CA LYS A 347 -10.27 -27.01 8.31
C LYS A 347 -10.54 -25.61 7.74
N LEU A 348 -10.58 -25.47 6.43
CA LEU A 348 -10.91 -24.18 5.81
C LEU A 348 -12.32 -23.72 6.21
N ALA A 349 -13.30 -24.62 6.24
CA ALA A 349 -14.65 -24.27 6.69
C ALA A 349 -14.67 -23.80 8.15
N GLU A 350 -13.91 -24.47 9.00
CA GLU A 350 -13.77 -24.12 10.41
C GLU A 350 -13.11 -22.75 10.62
N TYR A 351 -12.04 -22.44 9.86
CA TYR A 351 -11.29 -21.19 10.01
C TYR A 351 -11.90 -20.00 9.29
N THR A 352 -12.70 -20.22 8.24
CA THR A 352 -13.28 -19.11 7.46
C THR A 352 -14.76 -18.86 7.74
N GLY A 353 -15.45 -19.81 8.41
CA GLY A 353 -16.90 -19.76 8.59
C GLY A 353 -17.70 -19.96 7.30
N LEU A 354 -17.04 -20.36 6.20
CA LEU A 354 -17.69 -20.63 4.91
C LEU A 354 -18.18 -22.08 4.80
N SER A 355 -19.15 -22.32 3.92
CA SER A 355 -19.63 -23.69 3.67
C SER A 355 -18.59 -24.56 2.98
N LYS A 356 -18.56 -25.85 3.29
CA LYS A 356 -17.70 -26.83 2.62
C LYS A 356 -17.95 -26.87 1.11
N ASP A 357 -19.21 -26.76 0.71
CA ASP A 357 -19.60 -26.75 -0.71
C ASP A 357 -18.98 -25.55 -1.45
N PHE A 358 -18.98 -24.36 -0.83
CA PHE A 358 -18.34 -23.18 -1.42
C PHE A 358 -16.82 -23.35 -1.55
N ILE A 359 -16.18 -23.93 -0.53
CA ILE A 359 -14.72 -24.18 -0.52
C ILE A 359 -14.35 -25.20 -1.61
N GLU A 360 -15.12 -26.29 -1.74
CA GLU A 360 -14.94 -27.28 -2.80
C GLU A 360 -15.11 -26.67 -4.19
N GLN A 361 -16.20 -25.90 -4.41
CA GLN A 361 -16.47 -25.22 -5.67
C GLN A 361 -15.43 -24.13 -6.00
N SER A 362 -14.76 -23.58 -4.99
CA SER A 362 -13.64 -22.64 -5.13
C SER A 362 -12.30 -23.34 -5.34
N ASN A 363 -12.29 -24.67 -5.43
CA ASN A 363 -11.10 -25.50 -5.57
C ASN A 363 -10.03 -25.17 -4.51
N LEU A 364 -10.43 -25.04 -3.25
CA LEU A 364 -9.64 -24.64 -2.09
C LEU A 364 -9.07 -23.21 -2.18
N ARG A 365 -9.27 -22.49 -3.29
CA ARG A 365 -8.68 -21.17 -3.60
C ARG A 365 -9.71 -20.06 -3.45
N ILE A 366 -9.93 -19.63 -2.20
CA ILE A 366 -10.91 -18.59 -1.85
C ILE A 366 -10.28 -17.22 -2.14
N ARG A 367 -10.73 -16.55 -3.20
CA ARG A 367 -10.31 -15.18 -3.51
C ARG A 367 -10.91 -14.18 -2.54
N ALA A 368 -10.18 -13.10 -2.25
CA ALA A 368 -10.62 -12.08 -1.31
C ALA A 368 -11.99 -11.45 -1.70
N ASP A 369 -12.17 -11.10 -2.99
CA ASP A 369 -13.42 -10.53 -3.49
C ASP A 369 -14.64 -11.46 -3.34
N ARG A 370 -14.44 -12.78 -3.40
CA ARG A 370 -15.48 -13.77 -3.10
C ARG A 370 -15.73 -13.89 -1.60
N PHE A 371 -14.67 -13.85 -0.78
CA PHE A 371 -14.80 -13.88 0.68
C PHE A 371 -15.62 -12.70 1.21
N PHE A 372 -15.39 -11.47 0.70
CA PHE A 372 -16.16 -10.28 1.10
C PHE A 372 -17.66 -10.47 0.91
N LYS A 373 -18.04 -11.13 -0.19
CA LYS A 373 -19.43 -11.39 -0.56
C LYS A 373 -20.02 -12.56 0.21
N GLU A 374 -19.23 -13.62 0.44
CA GLU A 374 -19.73 -14.90 0.93
C GLU A 374 -20.00 -14.91 2.43
N LEU A 375 -19.15 -14.26 3.23
CA LEU A 375 -19.15 -14.39 4.70
C LEU A 375 -20.52 -14.06 5.33
N LEU A 376 -21.20 -13.02 4.83
CA LEU A 376 -22.50 -12.55 5.34
C LEU A 376 -23.62 -12.61 4.29
N ARG A 377 -23.47 -13.47 3.28
CA ARG A 377 -24.43 -13.65 2.18
C ARG A 377 -25.83 -13.99 2.69
N ASP A 378 -25.91 -14.82 3.73
CA ASP A 378 -27.15 -15.21 4.40
C ASP A 378 -27.93 -14.03 5.02
N GLN A 379 -27.24 -12.92 5.29
CA GLN A 379 -27.79 -11.68 5.83
C GLN A 379 -28.02 -10.60 4.76
N HIS A 380 -27.81 -10.90 3.46
CA HIS A 380 -27.80 -9.93 2.36
C HIS A 380 -26.82 -8.76 2.58
N LYS A 381 -25.68 -9.06 3.19
CA LYS A 381 -24.63 -8.09 3.49
C LYS A 381 -23.30 -8.51 2.84
N THR A 382 -22.47 -7.51 2.59
CA THR A 382 -21.06 -7.67 2.28
C THR A 382 -20.21 -7.03 3.37
N ILE A 383 -18.98 -7.50 3.54
CA ILE A 383 -17.99 -6.90 4.45
C ILE A 383 -17.05 -5.96 3.69
N GLY A 384 -16.40 -5.06 4.42
CA GLY A 384 -15.44 -4.12 3.87
C GLY A 384 -14.12 -4.77 3.47
N ARG A 385 -13.53 -4.28 2.37
CA ARG A 385 -12.20 -4.66 1.93
C ARG A 385 -11.11 -3.97 2.75
N LEU A 386 -11.28 -2.65 3.00
CA LEU A 386 -10.31 -1.90 3.80
C LEU A 386 -10.44 -2.23 5.29
N ASP A 387 -11.65 -2.51 5.76
CA ASP A 387 -11.88 -2.96 7.13
C ASP A 387 -13.07 -3.90 7.16
N SER A 388 -12.81 -5.18 7.39
CA SER A 388 -13.84 -6.23 7.35
C SER A 388 -14.85 -6.16 8.50
N ARG A 389 -14.64 -5.31 9.51
CA ARG A 389 -15.62 -5.02 10.57
C ARG A 389 -16.83 -4.24 10.04
N PHE A 390 -16.61 -3.42 8.99
CA PHE A 390 -17.68 -2.67 8.33
C PHE A 390 -18.53 -3.58 7.47
N THR A 391 -19.84 -3.36 7.49
CA THR A 391 -20.78 -4.10 6.66
C THR A 391 -21.69 -3.16 5.87
N GLY A 392 -22.10 -3.61 4.69
CA GLY A 392 -23.05 -2.88 3.86
C GLY A 392 -24.12 -3.78 3.27
N TRP A 393 -25.23 -3.19 2.84
CA TRP A 393 -26.27 -3.91 2.12
C TRP A 393 -25.82 -4.26 0.72
N ASP A 394 -26.05 -5.49 0.32
CA ASP A 394 -25.73 -5.95 -1.01
C ASP A 394 -27.02 -6.13 -1.82
N ARG A 395 -27.07 -5.52 -3.00
CA ARG A 395 -28.25 -5.58 -3.88
C ARG A 395 -28.59 -7.02 -4.30
N ASP A 396 -27.56 -7.81 -4.58
CA ASP A 396 -27.65 -9.12 -5.18
C ASP A 396 -26.87 -10.17 -4.37
N ALA A 397 -27.58 -10.94 -3.57
CA ALA A 397 -26.96 -12.02 -2.79
C ALA A 397 -26.43 -13.17 -3.65
N ALA A 398 -26.88 -13.35 -4.90
CA ALA A 398 -26.42 -14.40 -5.80
C ALA A 398 -25.11 -14.06 -6.53
N GLY A 399 -24.77 -12.78 -6.63
CA GLY A 399 -23.56 -12.31 -7.32
C GLY A 399 -22.27 -12.87 -6.73
N GLU A 400 -21.21 -12.86 -7.52
CA GLU A 400 -19.89 -13.36 -7.14
C GLU A 400 -19.08 -12.34 -6.33
N ARG A 401 -19.34 -11.04 -6.56
CA ARG A 401 -18.59 -9.93 -5.99
C ARG A 401 -19.51 -8.90 -5.35
N PRO A 402 -19.05 -8.16 -4.33
CA PRO A 402 -19.83 -7.06 -3.78
C PRO A 402 -19.98 -5.91 -4.79
N GLU A 403 -21.06 -5.15 -4.68
CA GLU A 403 -21.34 -3.98 -5.50
C GLU A 403 -20.40 -2.81 -5.16
N TYR A 404 -19.98 -2.70 -3.90
CA TYR A 404 -19.13 -1.63 -3.38
C TYR A 404 -18.36 -2.07 -2.13
N ASP A 405 -17.40 -1.27 -1.70
CA ASP A 405 -16.68 -1.45 -0.44
C ASP A 405 -17.35 -0.61 0.67
N PRO A 406 -18.06 -1.22 1.63
CA PRO A 406 -18.72 -0.48 2.69
C PRO A 406 -17.75 0.27 3.61
N SER A 407 -16.52 -0.19 3.80
CA SER A 407 -15.53 0.49 4.63
C SER A 407 -15.04 1.81 4.01
N GLY A 408 -14.78 1.84 2.69
CA GLY A 408 -14.41 3.06 1.99
C GLY A 408 -15.55 4.08 2.00
N VAL A 409 -16.76 3.65 1.62
CA VAL A 409 -17.93 4.55 1.56
C VAL A 409 -18.25 5.17 2.93
N ALA A 410 -18.06 4.42 4.02
CA ALA A 410 -18.35 4.91 5.37
C ALA A 410 -17.49 6.12 5.77
N VAL A 411 -16.22 6.16 5.35
CA VAL A 411 -15.28 7.20 5.80
C VAL A 411 -15.00 8.27 4.76
N ASP A 412 -15.02 7.95 3.46
CA ASP A 412 -14.59 8.87 2.39
C ASP A 412 -15.36 10.20 2.40
N ALA A 413 -16.69 10.15 2.54
CA ALA A 413 -17.53 11.34 2.51
C ALA A 413 -17.19 12.34 3.63
N TYR A 414 -16.81 11.83 4.81
CA TYR A 414 -16.40 12.66 5.95
C TYR A 414 -15.04 13.27 5.70
N PHE A 415 -14.04 12.46 5.45
CA PHE A 415 -12.65 12.90 5.30
C PHE A 415 -12.48 13.91 4.16
N VAL A 416 -13.08 13.64 3.00
CA VAL A 416 -12.95 14.52 1.83
C VAL A 416 -13.64 15.87 2.05
N SER A 417 -14.85 15.85 2.60
CA SER A 417 -15.59 17.09 2.87
C SER A 417 -14.90 17.95 3.91
N LEU A 418 -14.44 17.31 5.01
CA LEU A 418 -13.75 18.00 6.10
C LEU A 418 -12.40 18.56 5.67
N LEU A 419 -11.64 17.83 4.85
CA LEU A 419 -10.35 18.34 4.34
C LEU A 419 -10.56 19.56 3.44
N ASN A 420 -11.52 19.52 2.52
CA ASN A 420 -11.81 20.65 1.64
C ASN A 420 -12.22 21.90 2.41
N ASP A 421 -13.03 21.76 3.46
CA ASP A 421 -13.41 22.86 4.34
C ASP A 421 -12.20 23.38 5.12
N TYR A 422 -11.46 22.50 5.75
CA TYR A 422 -10.26 22.81 6.55
C TYR A 422 -9.19 23.56 5.76
N LEU A 423 -8.88 23.09 4.53
CA LEU A 423 -7.91 23.76 3.65
C LEU A 423 -8.32 25.21 3.37
N ARG A 424 -9.63 25.47 3.17
CA ARG A 424 -10.14 26.81 2.78
C ARG A 424 -10.34 27.75 3.97
N THR A 425 -10.90 27.23 5.05
CA THR A 425 -11.33 28.04 6.21
C THR A 425 -10.21 28.24 7.23
N ASP A 426 -9.53 27.17 7.62
CA ASP A 426 -8.52 27.19 8.67
C ASP A 426 -7.12 27.44 8.10
N LEU A 427 -6.75 26.76 7.00
CA LEU A 427 -5.44 26.91 6.39
C LEU A 427 -5.38 28.00 5.32
N GLY A 428 -6.52 28.61 4.96
CA GLY A 428 -6.59 29.75 4.05
C GLY A 428 -6.15 29.47 2.61
N PHE A 429 -5.97 28.19 2.23
CA PHE A 429 -5.59 27.80 0.88
C PHE A 429 -6.82 27.69 -0.02
N LYS A 430 -6.90 28.54 -1.03
CA LYS A 430 -8.05 28.63 -1.94
C LYS A 430 -7.61 28.28 -3.36
N SER A 431 -8.13 27.17 -3.86
CA SER A 431 -8.01 26.75 -5.25
C SER A 431 -9.38 26.37 -5.80
N ASP A 432 -9.61 26.67 -7.08
CA ASP A 432 -10.81 26.25 -7.82
C ASP A 432 -10.57 24.92 -8.57
N LEU A 433 -9.37 24.34 -8.47
CA LEU A 433 -9.11 23.01 -8.98
C LEU A 433 -9.97 21.99 -8.23
N PRO A 434 -10.45 20.92 -8.90
CA PRO A 434 -11.01 19.78 -8.20
C PRO A 434 -9.95 19.17 -7.27
N PHE A 435 -10.33 18.83 -6.05
CA PHE A 435 -9.48 18.04 -5.15
C PHE A 435 -9.67 16.56 -5.47
N ASP A 436 -8.70 15.96 -6.16
CA ASP A 436 -8.75 14.55 -6.57
C ASP A 436 -8.27 13.64 -5.44
N TYR A 437 -9.16 13.32 -4.50
CA TYR A 437 -8.80 12.48 -3.34
C TYR A 437 -8.46 11.03 -3.73
N SER A 438 -9.06 10.55 -4.84
CA SER A 438 -8.81 9.23 -5.42
C SER A 438 -8.83 9.34 -6.95
N ALA A 439 -7.66 9.58 -7.54
CA ALA A 439 -7.49 9.82 -8.96
C ALA A 439 -7.40 8.52 -9.77
N MET A 440 -7.91 8.56 -11.01
CA MET A 440 -7.74 7.48 -11.97
C MET A 440 -6.36 7.60 -12.64
N VAL A 441 -5.38 6.88 -12.10
CA VAL A 441 -3.98 6.87 -12.58
C VAL A 441 -3.61 5.61 -13.38
N TRP A 442 -4.62 4.85 -13.82
CA TRP A 442 -4.41 3.62 -14.59
C TRP A 442 -4.32 3.89 -16.10
N PRO A 443 -3.47 3.11 -16.83
CA PRO A 443 -2.64 2.01 -16.33
C PRO A 443 -1.42 2.50 -15.53
N TRP A 444 -1.14 1.85 -14.39
CA TRP A 444 0.03 2.14 -13.56
C TRP A 444 1.19 1.22 -13.97
N ASP A 445 2.40 1.80 -14.14
CA ASP A 445 3.58 1.02 -14.47
C ASP A 445 4.25 0.49 -13.18
N PHE A 446 4.11 -0.81 -12.92
CA PHE A 446 4.73 -1.50 -11.80
C PHE A 446 6.16 -1.97 -12.07
N ARG A 447 6.74 -1.65 -13.23
CA ARG A 447 8.11 -2.05 -13.55
C ARG A 447 9.12 -1.21 -12.80
N TRP A 448 10.19 -1.87 -12.36
CA TRP A 448 11.36 -1.22 -11.79
C TRP A 448 12.61 -1.59 -12.60
N ARG A 449 13.24 -0.59 -13.20
CA ARG A 449 14.43 -0.78 -14.09
C ARG A 449 15.71 -1.02 -13.31
N GLY A 450 15.75 -0.76 -12.01
CA GLY A 450 16.89 -1.03 -11.13
C GLY A 450 17.16 -2.50 -10.87
N GLN A 451 16.24 -3.41 -11.18
CA GLN A 451 16.52 -4.84 -11.20
C GLN A 451 17.45 -5.17 -12.39
N ARG A 452 18.55 -5.87 -12.12
CA ARG A 452 19.48 -6.31 -13.18
C ARG A 452 18.76 -7.22 -14.17
N GLY A 453 18.46 -6.67 -15.34
CA GLY A 453 17.73 -7.34 -16.40
C GLY A 453 16.21 -7.21 -16.26
N TRP A 454 15.50 -7.29 -17.39
CA TRP A 454 14.06 -7.33 -17.43
C TRP A 454 13.58 -8.71 -16.93
N VAL A 455 13.04 -8.75 -15.73
CA VAL A 455 12.38 -9.93 -15.20
C VAL A 455 10.89 -9.61 -15.16
N PRO A 456 10.07 -10.25 -16.01
CA PRO A 456 8.63 -10.13 -15.89
C PRO A 456 8.19 -10.76 -14.56
N GLY A 457 7.44 -10.01 -13.77
CA GLY A 457 6.99 -10.48 -12.47
C GLY A 457 6.20 -9.42 -11.71
N TYR A 458 5.92 -9.71 -10.48
CA TYR A 458 5.30 -8.76 -9.57
C TYR A 458 6.33 -7.73 -9.09
N LEU A 459 5.88 -6.49 -8.86
CA LEU A 459 6.72 -5.49 -8.20
C LEU A 459 7.04 -5.99 -6.79
N ASN A 460 8.34 -6.09 -6.48
CA ASN A 460 8.85 -6.38 -5.16
C ASN A 460 9.89 -5.32 -4.77
N VAL A 461 9.55 -4.50 -3.79
CA VAL A 461 10.41 -3.42 -3.27
C VAL A 461 11.08 -3.77 -1.95
N ALA A 462 10.81 -4.96 -1.40
CA ALA A 462 11.47 -5.44 -0.19
C ALA A 462 12.99 -5.51 -0.37
N GLU A 463 13.47 -5.85 -1.58
CA GLU A 463 14.90 -5.85 -1.92
C GLU A 463 15.49 -4.43 -1.92
N ILE A 464 14.74 -3.40 -2.31
CA ILE A 464 15.19 -2.02 -2.23
C ILE A 464 15.35 -1.62 -0.75
N LEU A 465 14.36 -1.95 0.08
CA LEU A 465 14.41 -1.69 1.52
C LEU A 465 15.55 -2.46 2.18
N ARG A 466 15.73 -3.75 1.86
CA ARG A 466 16.83 -4.58 2.36
C ARG A 466 18.19 -3.94 2.06
N ARG A 467 18.40 -3.49 0.81
CA ARG A 467 19.64 -2.82 0.39
C ARG A 467 19.83 -1.50 1.15
N ALA A 468 18.78 -0.67 1.22
CA ALA A 468 18.84 0.59 1.97
C ALA A 468 19.22 0.37 3.44
N MET A 469 18.65 -0.65 4.11
CA MET A 469 19.03 -1.03 5.48
C MET A 469 20.45 -1.56 5.59
N THR A 470 20.95 -2.29 4.59
CA THR A 470 22.33 -2.79 4.57
C THR A 470 23.33 -1.65 4.45
N GLU A 471 23.06 -0.66 3.62
CA GLU A 471 23.91 0.52 3.41
C GLU A 471 23.72 1.59 4.49
N ASN A 472 22.57 1.58 5.18
CA ASN A 472 22.23 2.41 6.35
C ASN A 472 21.85 1.51 7.54
N PRO A 473 22.81 0.92 8.26
CA PRO A 473 22.53 -0.02 9.36
C PRO A 473 21.82 0.61 10.56
N LYS A 474 21.63 1.92 10.57
CA LYS A 474 20.90 2.68 11.59
C LYS A 474 19.42 2.90 11.24
N LEU A 475 19.01 2.58 10.02
CA LEU A 475 17.62 2.74 9.60
C LEU A 475 16.67 1.88 10.46
N GLN A 476 15.70 2.54 11.11
CA GLN A 476 14.65 1.86 11.87
C GLN A 476 13.38 1.71 11.02
N VAL A 477 12.75 0.55 11.08
CA VAL A 477 11.50 0.27 10.34
C VAL A 477 10.41 -0.20 11.31
N LEU A 478 9.25 0.40 11.21
CA LEU A 478 8.05 0.04 11.96
C LEU A 478 6.96 -0.41 10.99
N ILE A 479 6.51 -1.64 11.11
CA ILE A 479 5.40 -2.20 10.32
C ILE A 479 4.17 -2.20 11.21
N MET A 480 3.08 -1.65 10.67
CA MET A 480 1.84 -1.42 11.40
C MET A 480 0.69 -2.05 10.59
N SER A 481 0.09 -3.11 11.10
CA SER A 481 -0.90 -3.91 10.35
C SER A 481 -2.19 -4.11 11.15
N GLY A 482 -3.34 -3.89 10.52
CA GLY A 482 -4.64 -4.22 11.09
C GLY A 482 -5.02 -5.69 10.84
N HIS A 483 -5.55 -6.39 11.85
CA HIS A 483 -5.98 -7.78 11.73
C HIS A 483 -7.16 -7.96 10.77
N PHE A 484 -7.97 -6.92 10.56
CA PHE A 484 -9.18 -6.95 9.72
C PHE A 484 -8.98 -6.30 8.35
N ASP A 485 -7.72 -6.09 7.93
CA ASP A 485 -7.34 -5.51 6.65
C ASP A 485 -7.31 -6.56 5.54
N LEU A 486 -8.33 -6.56 4.68
CA LEU A 486 -8.41 -7.44 3.50
C LEU A 486 -7.85 -6.79 2.22
N ALA A 487 -7.28 -5.58 2.32
CA ALA A 487 -6.56 -4.94 1.23
C ALA A 487 -5.08 -5.32 1.23
N THR A 488 -4.44 -5.32 2.41
CA THR A 488 -3.04 -5.70 2.63
C THR A 488 -2.93 -6.56 3.89
N PRO A 489 -3.18 -7.89 3.78
CA PRO A 489 -3.28 -8.77 4.94
C PRO A 489 -1.97 -8.77 5.74
N PHE A 490 -2.07 -8.69 7.07
CA PHE A 490 -0.93 -8.59 7.97
C PHE A 490 0.09 -9.72 7.75
N PHE A 491 -0.39 -10.94 7.55
CA PHE A 491 0.46 -12.12 7.34
C PHE A 491 1.25 -12.07 6.02
N GLY A 492 0.78 -11.30 5.02
CA GLY A 492 1.54 -11.00 3.80
C GLY A 492 2.73 -10.10 4.08
N SER A 493 2.58 -9.14 5.00
CA SER A 493 3.68 -8.29 5.47
C SER A 493 4.72 -9.09 6.25
N ASP A 494 4.28 -9.95 7.17
CA ASP A 494 5.16 -10.84 7.95
C ASP A 494 5.97 -11.75 7.04
N TYR A 495 5.29 -12.42 6.09
CA TYR A 495 5.93 -13.25 5.09
C TYR A 495 7.03 -12.49 4.33
N THR A 496 6.73 -11.28 3.87
CA THR A 496 7.67 -10.48 3.08
C THR A 496 8.92 -10.13 3.89
N ILE A 497 8.73 -9.71 5.15
CA ILE A 497 9.84 -9.35 6.03
C ILE A 497 10.71 -10.55 6.38
N ASP A 498 10.11 -11.69 6.65
CA ASP A 498 10.83 -12.93 6.96
C ASP A 498 11.66 -13.45 5.76
N HIS A 499 11.31 -13.01 4.53
CA HIS A 499 12.02 -13.37 3.30
C HIS A 499 13.03 -12.31 2.82
N MET A 500 13.25 -11.22 3.56
CA MET A 500 14.25 -10.19 3.19
C MET A 500 15.70 -10.67 3.34
N SER A 501 15.96 -11.80 4.00
CA SER A 501 17.32 -12.34 4.22
C SER A 501 18.28 -11.33 4.85
N LEU A 502 17.78 -10.49 5.75
CA LEU A 502 18.61 -9.59 6.56
C LEU A 502 19.39 -10.36 7.61
N PRO A 503 20.65 -9.98 7.90
CA PRO A 503 21.37 -10.50 9.07
C PRO A 503 20.63 -10.11 10.36
N PRO A 504 20.77 -10.91 11.45
CA PRO A 504 20.03 -10.69 12.69
C PRO A 504 20.13 -9.25 13.22
N GLU A 505 21.30 -8.66 13.16
CA GLU A 505 21.60 -7.31 13.67
C GLU A 505 20.79 -6.23 12.93
N LEU A 506 20.49 -6.42 11.65
CA LEU A 506 19.64 -5.51 10.87
C LEU A 506 18.17 -5.88 10.97
N ARG A 507 17.86 -7.18 11.16
CA ARG A 507 16.47 -7.63 11.38
C ARG A 507 15.90 -7.06 12.68
N ASP A 508 16.71 -6.87 13.71
CA ASP A 508 16.33 -6.24 14.99
C ASP A 508 15.91 -4.77 14.85
N ASN A 509 16.28 -4.11 13.75
CA ASN A 509 15.80 -2.76 13.43
C ASN A 509 14.38 -2.72 12.86
N ILE A 510 13.78 -3.87 12.56
CA ILE A 510 12.39 -3.96 12.10
C ILE A 510 11.50 -4.41 13.26
N ARG A 511 10.47 -3.61 13.55
CA ARG A 511 9.38 -3.98 14.46
C ARG A 511 8.08 -4.12 13.69
N ALA A 512 7.31 -5.16 14.03
CA ALA A 512 5.92 -5.30 13.61
C ALA A 512 4.98 -5.07 14.79
N THR A 513 3.88 -4.37 14.56
CA THR A 513 2.81 -4.11 15.53
C THR A 513 1.46 -4.34 14.87
N TYR A 514 0.50 -4.90 15.64
CA TYR A 514 -0.81 -5.27 15.12
C TYR A 514 -1.91 -4.50 15.84
N TYR A 515 -3.02 -4.25 15.14
CA TYR A 515 -4.13 -3.41 15.59
C TYR A 515 -5.46 -4.14 15.37
N GLU A 516 -6.42 -3.88 16.26
CA GLU A 516 -7.76 -4.50 16.24
C GLU A 516 -8.74 -3.76 15.30
N ALA A 517 -8.25 -3.35 14.15
CA ALA A 517 -9.00 -2.69 13.08
C ALA A 517 -8.50 -3.14 11.72
N GLY A 518 -8.95 -2.50 10.63
CA GLY A 518 -8.53 -2.80 9.26
C GLY A 518 -7.40 -1.91 8.75
N HIS A 519 -7.48 -1.53 7.49
CA HIS A 519 -6.46 -0.78 6.73
C HIS A 519 -6.13 0.58 7.33
N MET A 520 -7.17 1.31 7.73
CA MET A 520 -7.06 2.60 8.40
C MET A 520 -7.29 2.39 9.92
N PHE A 521 -6.47 1.55 10.56
CA PHE A 521 -6.67 1.17 11.96
C PHE A 521 -6.71 2.37 12.92
N TYR A 522 -6.10 3.49 12.55
CA TYR A 522 -6.11 4.75 13.31
C TYR A 522 -7.51 5.42 13.41
N ILE A 523 -8.51 4.95 12.68
CA ILE A 523 -9.89 5.44 12.88
C ILE A 523 -10.50 4.93 14.19
N ARG A 524 -10.04 3.80 14.72
CA ARG A 524 -10.44 3.26 16.02
C ARG A 524 -9.63 3.92 17.13
N ALA A 525 -10.29 4.53 18.10
CA ALA A 525 -9.64 5.38 19.11
C ALA A 525 -8.53 4.67 19.90
N ALA A 526 -8.75 3.42 20.33
CA ALA A 526 -7.77 2.63 21.07
C ALA A 526 -6.51 2.34 20.23
N ASP A 527 -6.69 2.05 18.94
CA ASP A 527 -5.62 1.78 18.01
C ASP A 527 -4.88 3.04 17.58
N HIS A 528 -5.56 4.18 17.49
CA HIS A 528 -4.92 5.47 17.24
C HIS A 528 -3.96 5.85 18.38
N ALA A 529 -4.41 5.74 19.63
CA ALA A 529 -3.56 5.95 20.79
C ALA A 529 -2.36 4.98 20.84
N LYS A 530 -2.56 3.71 20.43
CA LYS A 530 -1.48 2.73 20.30
C LYS A 530 -0.51 3.13 19.18
N MET A 531 -1.01 3.52 18.00
CA MET A 531 -0.22 3.98 16.87
C MET A 531 0.70 5.13 17.25
N ARG A 532 0.19 6.14 17.98
CA ARG A 532 1.01 7.24 18.48
C ARG A 532 2.18 6.71 19.31
N ARG A 533 1.94 5.82 20.27
CA ARG A 533 3.01 5.25 21.13
C ARG A 533 4.06 4.51 20.30
N ASP A 534 3.62 3.68 19.36
CA ASP A 534 4.50 2.89 18.51
C ASP A 534 5.35 3.78 17.59
N PHE A 535 4.75 4.85 17.05
CA PHE A 535 5.47 5.83 16.21
C PHE A 535 6.47 6.66 17.02
N LEU A 536 6.12 7.08 18.23
CA LEU A 536 7.06 7.78 19.12
C LEU A 536 8.24 6.89 19.52
N ASP A 537 8.02 5.58 19.74
CA ASP A 537 9.10 4.61 19.98
C ASP A 537 10.01 4.49 18.75
N LEU A 538 9.46 4.47 17.52
CA LEU A 538 10.26 4.50 16.29
C LEU A 538 11.19 5.72 16.26
N ILE A 539 10.66 6.93 16.53
CA ILE A 539 11.46 8.15 16.57
C ILE A 539 12.55 8.06 17.64
N GLN A 540 12.21 7.63 18.85
CA GLN A 540 13.16 7.51 19.96
C GLN A 540 14.30 6.54 19.63
N ARG A 541 13.98 5.35 19.09
CA ARG A 541 15.00 4.36 18.69
C ARG A 541 15.91 4.89 17.59
N ALA A 542 15.35 5.58 16.61
CA ALA A 542 16.13 6.14 15.51
C ALA A 542 17.06 7.28 15.95
N LEU A 543 16.70 8.04 16.98
CA LEU A 543 17.52 9.14 17.51
C LEU A 543 18.51 8.68 18.59
N ALA A 544 18.33 7.53 19.20
CA ALA A 544 19.22 6.99 20.23
C ALA A 544 20.50 6.35 19.69
N GLN A 545 20.62 6.21 18.37
CA GLN A 545 21.75 5.59 17.66
C GLN A 545 22.74 6.64 17.16
#